data_2bd12e1c15e27ca012653fbdab6d167c
#
_entry.id   2bd12e1c15e27ca012653fbdab6d167c
#
_cell.length_a   1.000
_cell.length_b   1.000
_cell.length_c   1.000
_cell.angle_alpha   90.00
_cell.angle_beta   90.00
_cell.angle_gamma   90.00
#
_symmetry.space_group_name_H-M   'P 1'
#
loop_
_entity.id
_entity.type
_entity.pdbx_description
1 polymer ?
#
loop_
_entity_poly.entity_id
_entity_poly.type
_entity_poly.pdbx_seq_one_letter_code
_entity_poly.pdbx_strand_id
1 'polypeptide(L)'
;MKRYALIPALALAVGAASLSSMPVASASFGTGIGVSFPTSGSHSSEIVPSYAAFSFDSIVEELTVEEKHGRLVMELKVTNDGDSDYSVAHRVGQVFDFAILDKNGKTLYRWSDGMAFTQALTSSSVAAHKSEVYTAELDRKAYRKIKDDAVLVTAWLVDTPYKLTTRMPTKVGSSTPVTLHGGIVIGNGPWYDD
;
A
#
# COMPACT_ATOMS: atom_id res chain seq x y z
N MET A 1 53.81 -1.34 -34.71
CA MET A 1 53.98 -2.10 -33.45
C MET A 1 52.75 -1.82 -32.58
N LYS A 2 51.79 -2.75 -32.50
CA LYS A 2 50.60 -2.63 -31.65
C LYS A 2 50.81 -3.40 -30.37
N ARG A 3 50.78 -2.70 -29.22
CA ARG A 3 50.90 -3.30 -27.91
C ARG A 3 49.48 -3.62 -27.39
N TYR A 4 49.17 -4.90 -27.19
CA TYR A 4 47.96 -5.37 -26.56
C TYR A 4 48.21 -5.40 -25.02
N ALA A 5 47.37 -4.67 -24.28
CA ALA A 5 47.37 -4.72 -22.82
C ALA A 5 46.52 -5.90 -22.36
N LEU A 6 47.10 -6.78 -21.53
CA LEU A 6 46.37 -7.85 -20.86
C LEU A 6 45.55 -7.27 -19.71
N ILE A 7 44.26 -7.63 -19.67
CA ILE A 7 43.35 -7.36 -18.55
C ILE A 7 43.39 -8.60 -17.64
N PRO A 8 43.67 -8.47 -16.35
CA PRO A 8 43.59 -9.59 -15.43
C PRO A 8 42.14 -9.95 -15.12
N ALA A 9 41.80 -11.23 -15.22
CA ALA A 9 40.54 -11.80 -14.84
C ALA A 9 40.34 -11.72 -13.33
N LEU A 10 39.28 -11.03 -12.89
CA LEU A 10 38.85 -10.99 -11.50
C LEU A 10 38.01 -12.24 -11.20
N ALA A 11 38.56 -13.13 -10.37
CA ALA A 11 37.86 -14.32 -9.89
C ALA A 11 36.76 -13.91 -8.88
N LEU A 12 35.48 -14.15 -9.25
CA LEU A 12 34.34 -13.99 -8.37
C LEU A 12 34.26 -15.23 -7.46
N ALA A 13 34.53 -15.06 -6.17
CA ALA A 13 34.26 -16.08 -5.17
C ALA A 13 32.74 -16.16 -4.91
N VAL A 14 32.12 -17.25 -5.32
CA VAL A 14 30.72 -17.57 -5.00
C VAL A 14 30.68 -18.09 -3.56
N GLY A 15 30.28 -17.23 -2.63
CA GLY A 15 29.93 -17.62 -1.27
C GLY A 15 28.61 -18.39 -1.27
N ALA A 16 28.67 -19.66 -0.87
CA ALA A 16 27.47 -20.48 -0.64
C ALA A 16 26.73 -19.93 0.60
N ALA A 17 25.65 -19.18 0.37
CA ALA A 17 24.70 -18.83 1.42
C ALA A 17 23.84 -20.06 1.72
N SER A 18 23.91 -20.55 2.95
CA SER A 18 23.05 -21.61 3.47
C SER A 18 21.60 -21.12 3.45
N LEU A 19 20.76 -21.76 2.65
CA LEU A 19 19.31 -21.59 2.65
C LEU A 19 18.75 -22.18 3.95
N SER A 20 18.58 -21.35 4.97
CA SER A 20 17.71 -21.69 6.09
C SER A 20 16.28 -21.74 5.56
N SER A 21 15.63 -22.89 5.75
CA SER A 21 14.25 -23.17 5.37
C SER A 21 13.30 -22.13 5.96
N MET A 22 12.78 -21.24 5.12
CA MET A 22 11.66 -20.37 5.50
C MET A 22 10.39 -21.20 5.54
N PRO A 23 9.55 -21.05 6.57
CA PRO A 23 8.24 -21.69 6.58
C PRO A 23 7.41 -21.14 5.43
N VAL A 24 6.90 -22.03 4.61
CA VAL A 24 5.99 -21.71 3.52
C VAL A 24 4.69 -21.18 4.11
N ALA A 25 4.39 -19.92 3.93
CA ALA A 25 3.10 -19.35 4.27
C ALA A 25 2.05 -19.95 3.31
N SER A 26 1.15 -20.78 3.83
CA SER A 26 0.02 -21.29 3.07
C SER A 26 -0.99 -20.16 2.87
N ALA A 27 -1.10 -19.65 1.66
CA ALA A 27 -2.18 -18.73 1.29
C ALA A 27 -3.47 -19.55 1.11
N SER A 28 -4.43 -19.40 2.01
CA SER A 28 -5.77 -19.93 1.81
C SER A 28 -6.61 -18.88 1.10
N PHE A 29 -7.07 -19.17 -0.10
CA PHE A 29 -8.03 -18.37 -0.85
C PHE A 29 -9.43 -18.53 -0.23
N GLY A 30 -9.70 -17.75 0.78
CA GLY A 30 -11.05 -17.49 1.29
C GLY A 30 -11.20 -15.98 1.33
N THR A 31 -12.39 -15.44 1.21
CA THR A 31 -12.77 -14.02 1.12
C THR A 31 -12.16 -13.10 2.21
N GLY A 32 -10.87 -13.21 2.44
CA GLY A 32 -10.07 -12.40 3.37
C GLY A 32 -8.63 -12.84 3.30
N ILE A 33 -7.74 -11.97 2.79
CA ILE A 33 -6.29 -12.22 2.76
C ILE A 33 -5.74 -11.86 4.13
N GLY A 34 -5.34 -12.88 4.90
CA GLY A 34 -4.57 -12.70 6.12
C GLY A 34 -3.07 -12.80 5.80
N VAL A 35 -2.31 -11.74 6.00
CA VAL A 35 -0.84 -11.76 5.87
C VAL A 35 -0.24 -11.76 7.27
N SER A 36 0.53 -12.80 7.60
CA SER A 36 1.26 -12.90 8.85
C SER A 36 2.72 -12.55 8.60
N PHE A 37 3.26 -11.58 9.32
CA PHE A 37 4.67 -11.23 9.29
C PHE A 37 5.40 -11.94 10.45
N PRO A 38 6.59 -12.53 10.22
CA PRO A 38 7.39 -13.08 11.31
C PRO A 38 7.95 -11.92 12.16
N THR A 39 7.57 -11.85 13.43
CA THR A 39 8.17 -10.92 14.38
C THR A 39 9.38 -11.59 15.01
N SER A 40 10.58 -11.18 14.64
CA SER A 40 11.79 -11.52 15.39
C SER A 40 11.87 -10.65 16.64
N GLY A 41 11.89 -11.28 17.81
CA GLY A 41 11.85 -10.60 19.08
C GLY A 41 13.06 -9.72 19.35
N SER A 42 12.87 -8.42 19.35
CA SER A 42 13.67 -7.46 20.08
C SER A 42 12.74 -6.56 20.87
N HIS A 43 13.10 -6.26 22.13
CA HIS A 43 12.28 -5.54 23.11
C HIS A 43 12.15 -4.02 22.84
N SER A 44 12.05 -3.61 21.60
CA SER A 44 11.61 -2.25 21.23
C SER A 44 10.14 -2.31 20.83
N SER A 45 9.33 -1.39 21.29
CA SER A 45 7.95 -1.23 20.85
C SER A 45 7.94 -0.86 19.37
N GLU A 46 7.99 -1.87 18.52
CA GLU A 46 8.00 -1.72 17.08
C GLU A 46 6.60 -1.36 16.61
N ILE A 47 6.49 -0.32 15.80
CA ILE A 47 5.25 0.02 15.12
C ILE A 47 5.19 -0.84 13.87
N VAL A 48 4.24 -1.76 13.81
CA VAL A 48 4.04 -2.64 12.65
C VAL A 48 3.22 -1.90 11.60
N PRO A 49 3.69 -1.85 10.34
CA PRO A 49 2.92 -1.36 9.22
C PRO A 49 1.60 -2.13 9.07
N SER A 50 0.57 -1.45 8.62
CA SER A 50 -0.69 -2.06 8.25
C SER A 50 -0.76 -2.25 6.75
N TYR A 51 -1.39 -3.32 6.31
CA TYR A 51 -1.44 -3.73 4.92
C TYR A 51 -2.82 -4.24 4.53
N ALA A 52 -3.26 -3.93 3.31
CA ALA A 52 -4.39 -4.55 2.65
C ALA A 52 -4.06 -4.75 1.17
N ALA A 53 -4.55 -5.83 0.58
CA ALA A 53 -4.40 -6.07 -0.85
C ALA A 53 -5.68 -6.64 -1.44
N PHE A 54 -5.89 -6.37 -2.71
CA PHE A 54 -7.00 -6.87 -3.50
C PHE A 54 -6.53 -7.13 -4.92
N SER A 55 -7.02 -8.20 -5.55
CA SER A 55 -6.75 -8.49 -6.94
C SER A 55 -8.03 -8.73 -7.72
N PHE A 56 -8.10 -8.23 -8.93
CA PHE A 56 -9.16 -8.46 -9.89
C PHE A 56 -8.54 -8.58 -11.29
N ASP A 57 -8.99 -9.54 -12.05
CA ASP A 57 -8.37 -9.91 -13.32
C ASP A 57 -6.84 -10.09 -13.15
N SER A 58 -6.05 -9.26 -13.81
CA SER A 58 -4.58 -9.26 -13.70
C SER A 58 -4.06 -8.04 -12.94
N ILE A 59 -4.91 -7.32 -12.21
CA ILE A 59 -4.54 -6.13 -11.45
C ILE A 59 -4.48 -6.49 -9.96
N VAL A 60 -3.40 -6.04 -9.31
CA VAL A 60 -3.22 -6.13 -7.86
C VAL A 60 -3.11 -4.72 -7.30
N GLU A 61 -3.98 -4.37 -6.37
CA GLU A 61 -3.90 -3.15 -5.59
C GLU A 61 -3.45 -3.48 -4.17
N GLU A 62 -2.46 -2.74 -3.67
CA GLU A 62 -1.86 -2.93 -2.35
C GLU A 62 -1.85 -1.59 -1.61
N LEU A 63 -2.43 -1.57 -0.41
CA LEU A 63 -2.38 -0.43 0.50
C LEU A 63 -1.41 -0.75 1.64
N THR A 64 -0.39 0.06 1.79
CA THR A 64 0.54 0.02 2.93
C THR A 64 0.42 1.32 3.73
N VAL A 65 0.34 1.19 5.05
CA VAL A 65 0.26 2.33 5.98
C VAL A 65 1.33 2.16 7.05
N GLU A 66 2.20 3.16 7.18
CA GLU A 66 3.32 3.13 8.11
C GLU A 66 3.39 4.42 8.94
N GLU A 67 3.73 4.28 10.22
CA GLU A 67 4.14 5.43 11.03
C GLU A 67 5.66 5.54 11.02
N LYS A 68 6.20 6.57 10.35
CA LYS A 68 7.64 6.87 10.26
C LYS A 68 7.95 8.18 10.96
N HIS A 69 8.74 8.15 12.04
CA HIS A 69 9.17 9.35 12.77
C HIS A 69 8.02 10.27 13.19
N GLY A 70 6.88 9.71 13.54
CA GLY A 70 5.68 10.43 13.96
C GLY A 70 4.87 11.06 12.82
N ARG A 71 5.14 10.71 11.57
CA ARG A 71 4.34 10.98 10.38
C ARG A 71 3.62 9.72 9.97
N LEU A 72 2.48 9.86 9.33
CA LEU A 72 1.78 8.73 8.72
C LEU A 72 2.03 8.75 7.21
N VAL A 73 2.61 7.68 6.70
CA VAL A 73 2.84 7.47 5.26
C VAL A 73 1.85 6.42 4.76
N MET A 74 1.12 6.75 3.72
CA MET A 74 0.13 5.89 3.08
C MET A 74 0.56 5.69 1.63
N GLU A 75 0.63 4.45 1.19
CA GLU A 75 1.03 4.08 -0.16
C GLU A 75 0.01 3.15 -0.78
N LEU A 76 -0.50 3.52 -1.94
CA LEU A 76 -1.33 2.68 -2.80
C LEU A 76 -0.50 2.29 -4.02
N LYS A 77 -0.16 1.01 -4.11
CA LYS A 77 0.54 0.43 -5.26
C LYS A 77 -0.44 -0.33 -6.12
N VAL A 78 -0.42 -0.06 -7.41
CA VAL A 78 -1.23 -0.76 -8.42
C VAL A 78 -0.28 -1.50 -9.35
N THR A 79 -0.37 -2.82 -9.39
CA THR A 79 0.44 -3.69 -10.24
C THR A 79 -0.45 -4.28 -11.33
N ASN A 80 0.02 -4.21 -12.56
CA ASN A 80 -0.62 -4.84 -13.71
C ASN A 80 0.23 -6.05 -14.16
N ASP A 81 -0.23 -7.25 -13.84
CA ASP A 81 0.40 -8.51 -14.23
C ASP A 81 -0.10 -9.02 -15.59
N GLY A 82 -1.02 -8.28 -16.24
CA GLY A 82 -1.57 -8.62 -17.55
C GLY A 82 -0.68 -8.20 -18.71
N ASP A 83 -1.03 -8.71 -19.88
CA ASP A 83 -0.33 -8.46 -21.16
C ASP A 83 -0.79 -7.18 -21.87
N SER A 84 -1.76 -6.46 -21.31
CA SER A 84 -2.31 -5.20 -21.85
C SER A 84 -2.27 -4.12 -20.78
N ASP A 85 -2.18 -2.86 -21.22
CA ASP A 85 -2.23 -1.72 -20.31
C ASP A 85 -3.57 -1.65 -19.58
N TYR A 86 -3.51 -1.46 -18.26
CA TYR A 86 -4.67 -1.16 -17.44
C TYR A 86 -4.88 0.35 -17.41
N SER A 87 -6.03 0.81 -17.91
CA SER A 87 -6.36 2.24 -18.00
C SER A 87 -7.64 2.56 -17.26
N VAL A 88 -7.63 3.65 -16.49
CA VAL A 88 -8.79 4.19 -15.78
C VAL A 88 -9.08 5.59 -16.32
N ALA A 89 -10.32 5.83 -16.75
CA ALA A 89 -10.79 7.14 -17.15
C ALA A 89 -11.28 7.91 -15.91
N HIS A 90 -10.83 9.15 -15.74
CA HIS A 90 -11.22 10.01 -14.63
C HIS A 90 -12.04 11.20 -15.14
N ARG A 91 -13.11 11.54 -14.43
CA ARG A 91 -13.97 12.68 -14.74
C ARG A 91 -13.31 14.03 -14.47
N VAL A 92 -12.29 14.01 -13.61
CA VAL A 92 -11.48 15.17 -13.21
C VAL A 92 -10.01 14.76 -13.14
N GLY A 93 -9.11 15.70 -12.91
CA GLY A 93 -7.67 15.43 -12.80
C GLY A 93 -7.22 14.65 -11.55
N GLN A 94 -8.13 14.26 -10.67
CA GLN A 94 -7.82 13.44 -9.50
C GLN A 94 -7.75 11.96 -9.90
N VAL A 95 -6.61 11.30 -9.61
CA VAL A 95 -6.36 9.89 -9.96
C VAL A 95 -6.58 8.97 -8.76
N PHE A 96 -6.21 9.38 -7.57
CA PHE A 96 -6.30 8.58 -6.35
C PHE A 96 -6.74 9.41 -5.16
N ASP A 97 -7.12 8.74 -4.08
CA ASP A 97 -7.41 9.39 -2.81
C ASP A 97 -7.10 8.49 -1.62
N PHE A 98 -6.89 9.11 -0.46
CA PHE A 98 -6.75 8.46 0.83
C PHE A 98 -7.67 9.13 1.84
N ALA A 99 -8.27 8.32 2.71
CA ALA A 99 -9.04 8.82 3.84
C ALA A 99 -8.66 8.10 5.14
N ILE A 100 -8.69 8.83 6.26
CA ILE A 100 -8.51 8.28 7.59
C ILE A 100 -9.83 8.44 8.33
N LEU A 101 -10.32 7.34 8.90
CA LEU A 101 -11.64 7.27 9.50
C LEU A 101 -11.54 6.95 11.00
N ASP A 102 -12.52 7.46 11.77
CA ASP A 102 -12.73 7.07 13.16
C ASP A 102 -13.47 5.71 13.28
N LYS A 103 -13.73 5.29 14.50
CA LYS A 103 -14.48 4.05 14.81
C LYS A 103 -15.92 4.03 14.32
N ASN A 104 -16.50 5.19 14.01
CA ASN A 104 -17.88 5.34 13.53
C ASN A 104 -17.93 5.49 12.00
N GLY A 105 -16.77 5.44 11.31
CA GLY A 105 -16.66 5.66 9.87
C GLY A 105 -16.63 7.13 9.45
N LYS A 106 -16.56 8.07 10.41
CA LYS A 106 -16.42 9.49 10.09
C LYS A 106 -15.03 9.79 9.59
N THR A 107 -14.92 10.54 8.50
CA THR A 107 -13.65 11.01 7.95
C THR A 107 -13.00 12.04 8.87
N LEU A 108 -11.79 11.74 9.32
CA LEU A 108 -10.93 12.64 10.10
C LEU A 108 -9.93 13.39 9.21
N TYR A 109 -9.54 12.79 8.11
CA TYR A 109 -8.63 13.33 7.13
C TYR A 109 -8.93 12.75 5.76
N ARG A 110 -8.87 13.57 4.73
CA ARG A 110 -8.91 13.16 3.34
C ARG A 110 -7.80 13.86 2.58
N TRP A 111 -7.03 13.13 1.79
CA TRP A 111 -5.88 13.67 1.07
C TRP A 111 -6.28 14.76 0.07
N SER A 112 -7.40 14.55 -0.63
CA SER A 112 -7.90 15.49 -1.63
C SER A 112 -8.50 16.77 -1.04
N ASP A 113 -8.76 16.83 0.28
CA ASP A 113 -9.34 18.00 0.92
C ASP A 113 -8.41 19.22 0.79
N GLY A 114 -8.96 20.31 0.28
CA GLY A 114 -8.20 21.54 0.05
C GLY A 114 -7.33 21.54 -1.21
N MET A 115 -7.38 20.48 -2.03
CA MET A 115 -6.73 20.43 -3.34
C MET A 115 -7.65 20.94 -4.46
N ALA A 116 -7.05 21.51 -5.49
CA ALA A 116 -7.75 21.88 -6.71
C ALA A 116 -7.35 20.94 -7.84
N PHE A 117 -8.33 20.31 -8.45
CA PHE A 117 -8.13 19.41 -9.60
C PHE A 117 -8.69 20.05 -10.87
N THR A 118 -8.09 19.75 -12.01
CA THR A 118 -8.61 20.17 -13.31
C THR A 118 -9.97 19.55 -13.56
N GLN A 119 -10.91 20.33 -14.10
CA GLN A 119 -12.25 19.88 -14.48
C GLN A 119 -12.24 19.33 -15.92
N ALA A 120 -11.27 18.54 -16.26
CA ALA A 120 -11.12 17.93 -17.58
C ALA A 120 -11.06 16.41 -17.45
N LEU A 121 -11.62 15.71 -18.41
CA LEU A 121 -11.46 14.26 -18.53
C LEU A 121 -9.98 13.94 -18.66
N THR A 122 -9.52 13.03 -17.83
CA THR A 122 -8.12 12.54 -17.82
C THR A 122 -8.13 11.02 -17.80
N SER A 123 -6.96 10.42 -17.92
CA SER A 123 -6.79 8.98 -17.72
C SER A 123 -5.47 8.71 -17.02
N SER A 124 -5.46 7.68 -16.18
CA SER A 124 -4.24 7.05 -15.67
C SER A 124 -4.07 5.68 -16.33
N SER A 125 -2.84 5.23 -16.47
CA SER A 125 -2.55 3.92 -17.06
C SER A 125 -1.38 3.26 -16.34
N VAL A 126 -1.53 1.97 -16.07
CA VAL A 126 -0.45 1.10 -15.60
C VAL A 126 -0.11 0.15 -16.75
N ALA A 127 1.08 0.31 -17.33
CA ALA A 127 1.50 -0.50 -18.47
C ALA A 127 1.59 -1.99 -18.09
N ALA A 128 1.47 -2.85 -19.12
CA ALA A 128 1.62 -4.30 -18.96
C ALA A 128 2.91 -4.66 -18.18
N HIS A 129 2.78 -5.53 -17.18
CA HIS A 129 3.87 -5.99 -16.31
C HIS A 129 4.60 -4.87 -15.56
N LYS A 130 3.90 -3.77 -15.24
CA LYS A 130 4.41 -2.63 -14.48
C LYS A 130 3.57 -2.34 -13.25
N SER A 131 4.12 -1.48 -12.40
CA SER A 131 3.41 -0.97 -11.22
C SER A 131 3.51 0.55 -11.19
N GLU A 132 2.46 1.18 -10.67
CA GLU A 132 2.40 2.59 -10.30
C GLU A 132 2.19 2.71 -8.80
N VAL A 133 2.78 3.75 -8.20
CA VAL A 133 2.73 3.98 -6.77
C VAL A 133 2.25 5.39 -6.49
N TYR A 134 1.19 5.48 -5.69
CA TYR A 134 0.60 6.73 -5.23
C TYR A 134 0.85 6.86 -3.73
N THR A 135 1.40 7.99 -3.29
CA THR A 135 1.79 8.19 -1.90
C THR A 135 1.16 9.45 -1.34
N ALA A 136 0.71 9.37 -0.10
CA ALA A 136 0.30 10.52 0.70
C ALA A 136 1.00 10.48 2.06
N GLU A 137 1.42 11.64 2.54
CA GLU A 137 2.04 11.79 3.85
C GLU A 137 1.24 12.78 4.68
N LEU A 138 0.89 12.37 5.89
CA LEU A 138 0.35 13.25 6.90
C LEU A 138 1.47 13.66 7.85
N ASP A 139 1.78 14.96 7.91
CA ASP A 139 2.85 15.48 8.71
C ASP A 139 2.62 15.22 10.22
N ARG A 140 3.70 15.35 11.00
CA ARG A 140 3.69 15.08 12.44
C ARG A 140 2.64 15.89 13.22
N LYS A 141 2.37 17.14 12.81
CA LYS A 141 1.43 18.04 13.49
C LYS A 141 -0.02 17.63 13.17
N ALA A 142 -0.31 17.38 11.91
CA ALA A 142 -1.63 16.96 11.45
C ALA A 142 -1.97 15.56 11.98
N TYR A 143 -1.03 14.60 11.88
CA TYR A 143 -1.22 13.24 12.38
C TYR A 143 -1.49 13.21 13.89
N ARG A 144 -0.75 13.97 14.69
CA ARG A 144 -0.95 14.02 16.14
C ARG A 144 -2.36 14.48 16.54
N LYS A 145 -3.03 15.29 15.70
CA LYS A 145 -4.39 15.78 16.02
C LYS A 145 -5.46 14.71 15.89
N ILE A 146 -5.24 13.71 15.05
CA ILE A 146 -6.25 12.69 14.72
C ILE A 146 -5.85 11.29 15.20
N LYS A 147 -4.60 11.08 15.60
CA LYS A 147 -4.03 9.76 15.89
C LYS A 147 -4.84 8.94 16.89
N ASP A 148 -5.35 9.58 17.93
CA ASP A 148 -6.06 8.90 19.03
C ASP A 148 -7.48 8.45 18.63
N ASP A 149 -8.08 9.12 17.66
CA ASP A 149 -9.41 8.81 17.12
C ASP A 149 -9.35 7.97 15.83
N ALA A 150 -8.20 7.96 15.15
CA ALA A 150 -8.01 7.27 13.88
C ALA A 150 -7.99 5.74 14.06
N VAL A 151 -8.82 5.03 13.30
CA VAL A 151 -8.96 3.57 13.38
C VAL A 151 -8.67 2.91 12.04
N LEU A 152 -9.15 3.49 10.95
CA LEU A 152 -9.06 2.91 9.61
C LEU A 152 -8.40 3.88 8.64
N VAL A 153 -7.70 3.32 7.67
CA VAL A 153 -7.20 4.03 6.48
C VAL A 153 -7.81 3.37 5.26
N THR A 154 -8.35 4.18 4.37
CA THR A 154 -8.90 3.73 3.09
C THR A 154 -8.15 4.40 1.94
N ALA A 155 -7.86 3.66 0.87
CA ALA A 155 -7.26 4.15 -0.36
C ALA A 155 -8.02 3.63 -1.58
N TRP A 156 -8.06 4.41 -2.66
CA TRP A 156 -8.70 4.00 -3.90
C TRP A 156 -8.18 4.78 -5.11
N LEU A 157 -8.31 4.17 -6.29
CA LEU A 157 -8.28 4.90 -7.55
C LEU A 157 -9.65 5.52 -7.78
N VAL A 158 -9.67 6.82 -8.07
CA VAL A 158 -10.90 7.58 -8.33
C VAL A 158 -11.58 7.03 -9.60
N ASP A 159 -12.89 7.03 -9.60
CA ASP A 159 -13.74 6.48 -10.68
C ASP A 159 -13.64 4.96 -10.88
N THR A 160 -13.03 4.22 -9.92
CA THR A 160 -13.12 2.77 -9.84
C THR A 160 -14.08 2.35 -8.70
N PRO A 161 -14.68 1.14 -8.76
CA PRO A 161 -15.56 0.66 -7.70
C PRO A 161 -14.82 0.13 -6.48
N TYR A 162 -13.48 0.07 -6.51
CA TYR A 162 -12.68 -0.60 -5.50
C TYR A 162 -12.13 0.37 -4.47
N LYS A 163 -12.17 -0.04 -3.19
CA LYS A 163 -11.54 0.68 -2.07
C LYS A 163 -10.86 -0.32 -1.17
N LEU A 164 -9.59 -0.10 -0.91
CA LEU A 164 -8.85 -0.88 0.08
C LEU A 164 -8.94 -0.19 1.42
N THR A 165 -9.19 -0.99 2.46
CA THR A 165 -9.25 -0.47 3.83
C THR A 165 -8.40 -1.33 4.74
N THR A 166 -7.57 -0.70 5.57
CA THR A 166 -6.77 -1.35 6.62
C THR A 166 -6.88 -0.58 7.93
N ARG A 167 -6.43 -1.19 9.02
CA ARG A 167 -6.36 -0.51 10.32
C ARG A 167 -5.16 0.44 10.38
N MET A 168 -5.21 1.37 11.32
CA MET A 168 -4.05 2.19 11.65
C MET A 168 -2.89 1.31 12.13
N PRO A 169 -1.62 1.69 11.86
CA PRO A 169 -0.45 1.04 12.43
C PRO A 169 -0.52 0.99 13.95
N THR A 170 -0.23 -0.18 14.53
CA THR A 170 -0.31 -0.38 15.97
C THR A 170 1.06 -0.67 16.56
N LYS A 171 1.30 -0.20 17.79
CA LYS A 171 2.46 -0.63 18.56
C LYS A 171 2.22 -2.04 19.06
N VAL A 172 3.07 -2.96 18.68
CA VAL A 172 3.02 -4.32 19.21
C VAL A 172 3.71 -4.34 20.57
N GLY A 173 2.92 -4.53 21.62
CA GLY A 173 3.46 -4.98 22.89
C GLY A 173 3.86 -6.45 22.75
N SER A 174 4.93 -6.88 23.41
CA SER A 174 5.72 -8.10 23.19
C SER A 174 4.99 -9.47 23.30
N SER A 175 3.68 -9.56 23.15
CA SER A 175 2.95 -10.82 23.40
C SER A 175 1.70 -11.10 22.59
N THR A 176 1.33 -10.29 21.61
CA THR A 176 0.09 -10.55 20.85
C THR A 176 0.36 -10.69 19.36
N PRO A 177 0.00 -11.83 18.73
CA PRO A 177 0.06 -11.93 17.27
C PRO A 177 -0.93 -10.95 16.66
N VAL A 178 -0.43 -10.07 15.80
CA VAL A 178 -1.28 -9.13 15.06
C VAL A 178 -1.86 -9.85 13.86
N THR A 179 -3.15 -10.10 13.90
CA THR A 179 -3.89 -10.58 12.73
C THR A 179 -4.42 -9.35 11.99
N LEU A 180 -3.90 -9.07 10.81
CA LEU A 180 -4.39 -8.00 9.94
C LEU A 180 -5.63 -8.51 9.22
N HIS A 181 -6.74 -7.82 9.38
CA HIS A 181 -7.96 -8.06 8.63
C HIS A 181 -8.09 -6.92 7.61
N GLY A 182 -7.80 -7.22 6.35
CA GLY A 182 -8.14 -6.35 5.23
C GLY A 182 -9.56 -6.66 4.76
N GLY A 183 -10.35 -5.64 4.51
CA GLY A 183 -11.69 -5.77 3.95
C GLY A 183 -11.82 -4.95 2.67
N ILE A 184 -12.51 -5.51 1.68
CA ILE A 184 -12.88 -4.83 0.45
C ILE A 184 -14.32 -4.37 0.61
N VAL A 185 -14.57 -3.09 0.43
CA VAL A 185 -15.93 -2.57 0.29
C VAL A 185 -16.18 -2.34 -1.20
N ILE A 186 -16.95 -3.24 -1.81
CA ILE A 186 -17.45 -3.05 -3.17
C ILE A 186 -18.76 -2.28 -3.03
N GLY A 187 -18.73 -1.00 -3.39
CA GLY A 187 -19.94 -0.17 -3.41
C GLY A 187 -20.61 -0.23 -4.78
N ASN A 188 -21.82 -0.76 -4.85
CA ASN A 188 -22.69 -0.62 -6.00
C ASN A 188 -23.52 0.68 -5.84
N GLY A 189 -22.99 1.80 -6.29
CA GLY A 189 -23.76 3.03 -6.33
C GLY A 189 -22.92 4.27 -6.60
N PRO A 190 -23.50 5.29 -7.27
CA PRO A 190 -22.83 6.58 -7.37
C PRO A 190 -22.78 7.19 -5.97
N TRP A 191 -21.58 7.42 -5.47
CA TRP A 191 -21.38 8.18 -4.25
C TRP A 191 -21.62 9.66 -4.56
N TYR A 192 -22.85 10.09 -4.42
CA TYR A 192 -23.16 11.51 -4.30
C TYR A 192 -23.07 11.85 -2.82
N ASP A 193 -21.99 12.45 -2.41
CA ASP A 193 -21.95 13.20 -1.17
C ASP A 193 -22.56 14.58 -1.47
N ASP A 194 -23.72 14.86 -0.87
CA ASP A 194 -24.32 16.18 -0.78
C ASP A 194 -23.48 17.09 0.12
#